data_8591365eea09ae5bbd3d8a2700422f72
#
_entry.id   8591365eea09ae5bbd3d8a2700422f72
#
_cell.length_a   1.000
_cell.length_b   1.000
_cell.length_c   1.000
_cell.angle_alpha   90.00
_cell.angle_beta   90.00
_cell.angle_gamma   90.00
#
_symmetry.space_group_name_H-M   'P 1'
#
loop_
_entity.id
_entity.type
_entity.pdbx_description
1 polymer ?
#
loop_
_entity_poly.entity_id
_entity_poly.type
_entity_poly.pdbx_seq_one_letter_code
_entity_poly.pdbx_strand_id
1 'polypeptide(L)'
;MTLRFVNTTILILIILLTITGVYGLVWTLNGWLFEAHRAAGWALIALIPWKAVISWRSLKRGLGSSFDRSVVVVVSVALATITFIVLGLGLGWAWRLGPGELWLRQTAISWHWLLALALLLPFVFHVWRRGFLKLIGLGAAGLVGWWAAETLSRSRVGQEAAWRFTGSREQGSFAGNQFPITNSAGEGANRIDTATWHLTLHGAVKSPRTWSYQELMSLPSSERTATIDCTLGWYSTQVWRGVLFTDLLALAGLSSQAGMIRLQAATGYAHIFTLAEARELLLATHVGDEPLDHWHGYPLRAVIPSRRGWFWVKWLSEIEVLIHQ
;
A
#
# COMPACT_ATOMS: atom_id res chain seq x y z
N MET A 1 17.08 -32.58 -2.15
CA MET A 1 16.42 -31.89 -0.97
C MET A 1 15.29 -32.78 -0.47
N THR A 2 15.16 -32.96 0.84
CA THR A 2 14.06 -33.74 1.41
C THR A 2 12.75 -32.94 1.39
N LEU A 3 11.61 -33.63 1.26
CA LEU A 3 10.28 -33.02 1.28
C LEU A 3 10.05 -32.15 2.53
N ARG A 4 10.55 -32.57 3.69
CA ARG A 4 10.44 -31.84 4.94
C ARG A 4 11.16 -30.49 4.90
N PHE A 5 12.37 -30.50 4.33
CA PHE A 5 13.18 -29.31 4.17
C PHE A 5 12.47 -28.25 3.29
N VAL A 6 12.01 -28.63 2.10
CA VAL A 6 11.30 -27.72 1.17
C VAL A 6 10.06 -27.12 1.82
N ASN A 7 9.25 -27.93 2.49
CA ASN A 7 8.02 -27.45 3.14
C ASN A 7 8.31 -26.50 4.28
N THR A 8 9.33 -26.79 5.11
CA THR A 8 9.72 -25.91 6.22
C THR A 8 10.23 -24.57 5.71
N THR A 9 11.03 -24.59 4.67
CA THR A 9 11.56 -23.35 4.07
C THR A 9 10.46 -22.48 3.46
N ILE A 10 9.58 -23.07 2.68
CA ILE A 10 8.44 -22.34 2.11
C ILE A 10 7.62 -21.69 3.23
N LEU A 11 7.39 -22.42 4.32
CA LEU A 11 6.67 -21.89 5.48
C LEU A 11 7.34 -20.63 6.06
N ILE A 12 8.65 -20.71 6.28
CA ILE A 12 9.42 -19.62 6.85
C ILE A 12 9.40 -18.40 5.92
N LEU A 13 9.60 -18.63 4.62
CA LEU A 13 9.55 -17.56 3.64
C LEU A 13 8.17 -16.87 3.62
N ILE A 14 7.09 -17.64 3.72
CA ILE A 14 5.74 -17.06 3.79
C ILE A 14 5.53 -16.29 5.08
N ILE A 15 5.99 -16.80 6.23
CA ILE A 15 5.93 -16.06 7.50
C ILE A 15 6.71 -14.73 7.39
N LEU A 16 7.92 -14.77 6.86
CA LEU A 16 8.74 -13.58 6.65
C LEU A 16 8.09 -12.58 5.70
N LEU A 17 7.56 -13.05 4.57
CA LEU A 17 6.83 -12.24 3.61
C LEU A 17 5.59 -11.59 4.24
N THR A 18 4.86 -12.35 5.07
CA THR A 18 3.70 -11.85 5.80
C THR A 18 4.07 -10.77 6.80
N ILE A 19 5.06 -11.05 7.66
CA ILE A 19 5.49 -10.09 8.70
C ILE A 19 5.98 -8.79 8.04
N THR A 20 6.86 -8.91 7.05
CA THR A 20 7.41 -7.72 6.36
C THR A 20 6.36 -7.00 5.52
N GLY A 21 5.43 -7.71 4.89
CA GLY A 21 4.33 -7.12 4.14
C GLY A 21 3.34 -6.37 5.04
N VAL A 22 2.87 -7.00 6.12
CA VAL A 22 1.96 -6.37 7.09
C VAL A 22 2.63 -5.19 7.79
N TYR A 23 3.90 -5.33 8.18
CA TYR A 23 4.65 -4.22 8.75
C TYR A 23 4.69 -3.02 7.78
N GLY A 24 4.94 -3.28 6.50
CA GLY A 24 4.99 -2.24 5.46
C GLY A 24 3.66 -1.54 5.18
N LEU A 25 2.53 -2.17 5.51
CA LEU A 25 1.22 -1.53 5.39
C LEU A 25 0.95 -0.54 6.51
N VAL A 26 1.43 -0.81 7.73
CA VAL A 26 1.06 -0.07 8.94
C VAL A 26 2.14 0.94 9.36
N TRP A 27 3.41 0.59 9.18
CA TRP A 27 4.55 1.40 9.64
C TRP A 27 5.47 1.80 8.48
N THR A 28 6.38 2.73 8.75
CA THR A 28 7.44 3.09 7.81
C THR A 28 8.40 1.90 7.64
N LEU A 29 8.48 1.35 6.44
CA LEU A 29 9.48 0.34 6.10
C LEU A 29 10.86 0.97 6.02
N ASN A 30 11.81 0.46 6.78
CA ASN A 30 13.22 0.70 6.53
C ASN A 30 13.62 -0.06 5.25
N GLY A 31 14.55 0.54 4.46
CA GLY A 31 14.95 -0.04 3.16
C GLY A 31 15.38 -1.52 3.26
N TRP A 32 16.05 -1.93 4.34
CA TRP A 32 16.47 -3.32 4.54
C TRP A 32 15.29 -4.30 4.72
N LEU A 33 14.18 -3.89 5.35
CA LEU A 33 12.98 -4.74 5.48
C LEU A 33 12.31 -4.97 4.12
N PHE A 34 12.30 -3.95 3.27
CA PHE A 34 11.79 -4.09 1.90
C PHE A 34 12.67 -5.03 1.08
N GLU A 35 14.00 -4.92 1.20
CA GLU A 35 14.93 -5.85 0.56
C GLU A 35 14.78 -7.27 1.08
N ALA A 36 14.55 -7.46 2.38
CA ALA A 36 14.27 -8.77 2.97
C ALA A 36 12.96 -9.37 2.41
N HIS A 37 11.91 -8.57 2.21
CA HIS A 37 10.67 -9.00 1.57
C HIS A 37 10.91 -9.47 0.13
N ARG A 38 11.66 -8.69 -0.64
CA ARG A 38 12.01 -9.03 -2.04
C ARG A 38 12.86 -10.29 -2.13
N ALA A 39 13.88 -10.40 -1.27
CA ALA A 39 14.75 -11.58 -1.21
C ALA A 39 13.95 -12.84 -0.88
N ALA A 40 13.04 -12.76 0.09
CA ALA A 40 12.16 -13.87 0.45
C ALA A 40 11.20 -14.25 -0.70
N GLY A 41 10.68 -13.28 -1.45
CA GLY A 41 9.87 -13.50 -2.65
C GLY A 41 10.62 -14.27 -3.72
N TRP A 42 11.85 -13.86 -4.05
CA TRP A 42 12.70 -14.54 -5.03
C TRP A 42 13.09 -15.95 -4.58
N ALA A 43 13.41 -16.13 -3.29
CA ALA A 43 13.70 -17.46 -2.74
C ALA A 43 12.47 -18.39 -2.86
N LEU A 44 11.27 -17.86 -2.62
CA LEU A 44 10.03 -18.61 -2.77
C LEU A 44 9.79 -19.02 -4.24
N ILE A 45 9.99 -18.09 -5.20
CA ILE A 45 9.89 -18.38 -6.65
C ILE A 45 10.84 -19.50 -7.04
N ALA A 46 12.09 -19.47 -6.57
CA ALA A 46 13.09 -20.50 -6.88
C ALA A 46 12.70 -21.90 -6.33
N LEU A 47 11.93 -21.97 -5.24
CA LEU A 47 11.48 -23.22 -4.64
C LEU A 47 10.19 -23.81 -5.25
N ILE A 48 9.40 -22.99 -5.96
CA ILE A 48 8.12 -23.42 -6.55
C ILE A 48 8.28 -24.60 -7.52
N PRO A 49 9.22 -24.61 -8.48
CA PRO A 49 9.38 -25.73 -9.41
C PRO A 49 9.65 -27.06 -8.67
N TRP A 50 10.50 -27.02 -7.66
CA TRP A 50 10.79 -28.19 -6.84
C TRP A 50 9.56 -28.67 -6.07
N LYS A 51 8.83 -27.74 -5.48
CA LYS A 51 7.57 -28.04 -4.77
C LYS A 51 6.52 -28.61 -5.73
N ALA A 52 6.42 -28.10 -6.95
CA ALA A 52 5.50 -28.58 -7.97
C ALA A 52 5.75 -30.05 -8.33
N VAL A 53 7.01 -30.45 -8.54
CA VAL A 53 7.38 -31.85 -8.82
C VAL A 53 6.97 -32.80 -7.68
N ILE A 54 7.23 -32.35 -6.42
CA ILE A 54 6.87 -33.17 -5.25
C ILE A 54 5.34 -33.25 -5.09
N SER A 55 4.64 -32.13 -5.27
CA SER A 55 3.18 -32.06 -5.16
C SER A 55 2.47 -32.84 -6.24
N TRP A 56 3.01 -32.85 -7.47
CA TRP A 56 2.47 -33.63 -8.59
C TRP A 56 2.38 -35.12 -8.28
N ARG A 57 3.44 -35.69 -7.68
CA ARG A 57 3.44 -37.08 -7.23
C ARG A 57 2.43 -37.38 -6.15
N SER A 58 2.18 -36.42 -5.24
CA SER A 58 1.19 -36.54 -4.19
C SER A 58 -0.24 -36.38 -4.73
N LEU A 59 -0.43 -35.47 -5.68
CA LEU A 59 -1.70 -35.23 -6.38
C LEU A 59 -2.19 -36.48 -7.09
N LYS A 60 -1.33 -37.11 -7.91
CA LYS A 60 -1.66 -38.36 -8.62
C LYS A 60 -2.10 -39.47 -7.68
N ARG A 61 -1.55 -39.55 -6.46
CA ARG A 61 -1.88 -40.58 -5.47
C ARG A 61 -3.11 -40.22 -4.60
N GLY A 62 -3.45 -38.96 -4.51
CA GLY A 62 -4.51 -38.43 -3.62
C GLY A 62 -5.88 -38.32 -4.31
N LEU A 63 -5.90 -38.08 -5.61
CA LEU A 63 -7.13 -38.02 -6.39
C LEU A 63 -7.76 -39.42 -6.50
N GLY A 64 -8.97 -39.57 -5.95
CA GLY A 64 -9.73 -40.84 -5.99
C GLY A 64 -9.53 -41.78 -4.81
N SER A 65 -8.78 -41.39 -3.75
CA SER A 65 -8.52 -42.30 -2.62
C SER A 65 -9.54 -42.18 -1.45
N SER A 66 -9.99 -41.00 -1.09
CA SER A 66 -11.04 -40.73 -0.10
C SER A 66 -11.46 -39.26 -0.18
N PHE A 67 -12.67 -38.94 0.28
CA PHE A 67 -13.19 -37.57 0.29
C PHE A 67 -12.24 -36.60 1.02
N ASP A 68 -11.78 -36.94 2.22
CA ASP A 68 -10.87 -36.10 3.02
C ASP A 68 -9.55 -35.83 2.35
N ARG A 69 -8.99 -36.80 1.64
CA ARG A 69 -7.74 -36.63 0.89
C ARG A 69 -7.94 -35.77 -0.35
N SER A 70 -9.05 -35.94 -1.03
CA SER A 70 -9.41 -35.12 -2.19
C SER A 70 -9.57 -33.64 -1.80
N VAL A 71 -10.22 -33.33 -0.68
CA VAL A 71 -10.36 -31.98 -0.13
C VAL A 71 -8.97 -31.38 0.17
N VAL A 72 -8.09 -32.13 0.84
CA VAL A 72 -6.71 -31.65 1.15
C VAL A 72 -5.94 -31.36 -0.13
N VAL A 73 -6.11 -32.15 -1.16
CA VAL A 73 -5.46 -31.97 -2.46
C VAL A 73 -6.00 -30.70 -3.14
N VAL A 74 -7.30 -30.51 -3.20
CA VAL A 74 -7.94 -29.32 -3.81
C VAL A 74 -7.50 -28.05 -3.09
N VAL A 75 -7.54 -28.03 -1.76
CA VAL A 75 -7.06 -26.89 -0.96
C VAL A 75 -5.58 -26.59 -1.22
N SER A 76 -4.73 -27.64 -1.31
CA SER A 76 -3.31 -27.45 -1.58
C SER A 76 -3.05 -26.89 -2.98
N VAL A 77 -3.82 -27.30 -3.98
CA VAL A 77 -3.73 -26.76 -5.35
C VAL A 77 -4.21 -25.30 -5.37
N ALA A 78 -5.33 -25.01 -4.75
CA ALA A 78 -5.86 -23.64 -4.66
C ALA A 78 -4.85 -22.70 -3.97
N LEU A 79 -4.26 -23.12 -2.85
CA LEU A 79 -3.21 -22.35 -2.16
C LEU A 79 -1.99 -22.12 -3.05
N ALA A 80 -1.54 -23.13 -3.77
CA ALA A 80 -0.40 -23.01 -4.69
C ALA A 80 -0.72 -22.00 -5.82
N THR A 81 -1.92 -22.10 -6.40
CA THR A 81 -2.36 -21.19 -7.47
C THR A 81 -2.45 -19.75 -6.98
N ILE A 82 -3.07 -19.50 -5.83
CA ILE A 82 -3.15 -18.13 -5.27
C ILE A 82 -1.75 -17.61 -4.93
N THR A 83 -0.88 -18.43 -4.36
CA THR A 83 0.51 -18.04 -4.09
C THR A 83 1.24 -17.64 -5.38
N PHE A 84 1.05 -18.39 -6.47
CA PHE A 84 1.63 -18.07 -7.77
C PHE A 84 1.10 -16.74 -8.32
N ILE A 85 -0.20 -16.48 -8.20
CA ILE A 85 -0.82 -15.21 -8.59
C ILE A 85 -0.24 -14.05 -7.77
N VAL A 86 -0.13 -14.20 -6.46
CA VAL A 86 0.45 -13.18 -5.56
C VAL A 86 1.88 -12.85 -5.97
N LEU A 87 2.71 -13.85 -6.20
CA LEU A 87 4.09 -13.65 -6.65
C LEU A 87 4.16 -12.96 -8.02
N GLY A 88 3.29 -13.37 -8.96
CA GLY A 88 3.19 -12.76 -10.30
C GLY A 88 2.77 -11.30 -10.25
N LEU A 89 1.81 -10.95 -9.39
CA LEU A 89 1.38 -9.57 -9.18
C LEU A 89 2.49 -8.70 -8.59
N GLY A 90 3.22 -9.20 -7.59
CA GLY A 90 4.35 -8.49 -7.00
C GLY A 90 5.50 -8.29 -8.00
N LEU A 91 5.79 -9.30 -8.81
CA LEU A 91 6.81 -9.23 -9.84
C LEU A 91 6.40 -8.29 -10.98
N GLY A 92 5.16 -8.39 -11.45
CA GLY A 92 4.60 -7.51 -12.47
C GLY A 92 4.67 -6.04 -12.04
N TRP A 93 4.30 -5.76 -10.79
CA TRP A 93 4.44 -4.43 -10.22
C TRP A 93 5.92 -3.98 -10.16
N ALA A 94 6.82 -4.83 -9.65
CA ALA A 94 8.23 -4.50 -9.52
C ALA A 94 8.91 -4.21 -10.87
N TRP A 95 8.48 -4.87 -11.94
CA TRP A 95 9.02 -4.70 -13.29
C TRP A 95 8.20 -3.75 -14.18
N ARG A 96 7.16 -3.12 -13.62
CA ARG A 96 6.24 -2.25 -14.37
C ARG A 96 5.62 -2.96 -15.59
N LEU A 97 5.26 -4.22 -15.42
CA LEU A 97 4.61 -5.02 -16.46
C LEU A 97 3.09 -4.93 -16.32
N GLY A 98 2.41 -4.75 -17.45
CA GLY A 98 0.95 -4.73 -17.51
C GLY A 98 0.33 -3.33 -17.29
N PRO A 99 -1.00 -3.25 -17.30
CA PRO A 99 -1.73 -2.00 -17.14
C PRO A 99 -1.59 -1.46 -15.71
N GLY A 100 -1.66 -0.14 -15.57
CA GLY A 100 -1.63 0.54 -14.28
C GLY A 100 -2.79 0.15 -13.36
N GLU A 101 -3.95 -0.14 -13.95
CA GLU A 101 -5.16 -0.59 -13.26
C GLU A 101 -5.54 -1.99 -13.72
N LEU A 102 -5.94 -2.84 -12.75
CA LEU A 102 -6.50 -4.16 -12.96
C LEU A 102 -8.00 -4.16 -12.61
N TRP A 103 -8.54 -5.34 -12.40
CA TRP A 103 -9.93 -5.54 -12.02
C TRP A 103 -10.32 -4.72 -10.77
N LEU A 104 -11.54 -4.18 -10.74
CA LEU A 104 -12.07 -3.28 -9.72
C LEU A 104 -11.22 -2.00 -9.53
N ARG A 105 -10.56 -1.53 -10.56
CA ARG A 105 -9.69 -0.35 -10.54
C ARG A 105 -8.60 -0.40 -9.46
N GLN A 106 -8.18 -1.61 -9.08
CA GLN A 106 -7.07 -1.82 -8.16
C GLN A 106 -5.78 -2.08 -8.95
N THR A 107 -4.67 -1.60 -8.44
CA THR A 107 -3.35 -1.85 -9.02
C THR A 107 -2.90 -3.30 -8.75
N ALA A 108 -1.90 -3.77 -9.50
CA ALA A 108 -1.30 -5.08 -9.26
C ALA A 108 -0.81 -5.25 -7.82
N ILE A 109 -0.25 -4.18 -7.23
CA ILE A 109 0.23 -4.24 -5.84
C ILE A 109 -0.91 -4.26 -4.83
N SER A 110 -2.05 -3.62 -5.10
CA SER A 110 -3.25 -3.70 -4.25
C SER A 110 -3.78 -5.13 -4.22
N TRP A 111 -3.87 -5.79 -5.36
CA TRP A 111 -4.24 -7.20 -5.44
C TRP A 111 -3.21 -8.12 -4.79
N HIS A 112 -1.90 -7.82 -4.93
CA HIS A 112 -0.84 -8.58 -4.29
C HIS A 112 -1.03 -8.69 -2.79
N TRP A 113 -1.20 -7.56 -2.08
CA TRP A 113 -1.34 -7.61 -0.63
C TRP A 113 -2.71 -8.14 -0.17
N LEU A 114 -3.80 -7.85 -0.88
CA LEU A 114 -5.13 -8.40 -0.59
C LEU A 114 -5.13 -9.93 -0.62
N LEU A 115 -4.62 -10.51 -1.70
CA LEU A 115 -4.54 -11.95 -1.85
C LEU A 115 -3.53 -12.57 -0.90
N ALA A 116 -2.43 -11.87 -0.59
CA ALA A 116 -1.46 -12.32 0.40
C ALA A 116 -2.07 -12.42 1.80
N LEU A 117 -2.87 -11.44 2.23
CA LEU A 117 -3.61 -11.50 3.50
C LEU A 117 -4.65 -12.63 3.50
N ALA A 118 -5.37 -12.80 2.40
CA ALA A 118 -6.35 -13.89 2.28
C ALA A 118 -5.72 -15.28 2.39
N LEU A 119 -4.44 -15.44 1.99
CA LEU A 119 -3.69 -16.69 2.14
C LEU A 119 -3.34 -17.03 3.59
N LEU A 120 -3.36 -16.07 4.53
CA LEU A 120 -2.93 -16.30 5.92
C LEU A 120 -3.78 -17.34 6.63
N LEU A 121 -5.10 -17.25 6.54
CA LEU A 121 -6.01 -18.16 7.24
C LEU A 121 -5.81 -19.63 6.85
N PRO A 122 -5.86 -20.01 5.55
CA PRO A 122 -5.64 -21.40 5.17
C PRO A 122 -4.18 -21.83 5.40
N PHE A 123 -3.22 -20.89 5.42
CA PHE A 123 -1.83 -21.18 5.71
C PHE A 123 -1.60 -21.52 7.19
N VAL A 124 -2.19 -20.75 8.11
CA VAL A 124 -2.16 -21.03 9.56
C VAL A 124 -2.75 -22.42 9.82
N PHE A 125 -3.87 -22.77 9.18
CA PHE A 125 -4.49 -24.07 9.30
C PHE A 125 -3.60 -25.23 8.77
N HIS A 126 -2.85 -24.97 7.69
CA HIS A 126 -1.90 -25.94 7.13
C HIS A 126 -0.67 -26.16 8.02
N VAL A 127 -0.21 -25.11 8.71
CA VAL A 127 0.98 -25.11 9.59
C VAL A 127 0.74 -25.84 10.90
N TRP A 128 -0.43 -25.65 11.47
CA TRP A 128 -0.78 -26.29 12.77
C TRP A 128 -0.59 -27.82 12.74
N ARG A 129 -0.69 -28.43 11.58
CA ARG A 129 -0.52 -29.88 11.41
C ARG A 129 0.94 -30.38 11.25
N ARG A 130 1.95 -29.50 11.16
CA ARG A 130 3.34 -29.92 10.87
C ARG A 130 4.37 -29.19 11.73
N GLY A 131 4.92 -29.89 12.71
CA GLY A 131 5.93 -29.39 13.67
C GLY A 131 7.09 -28.62 13.03
N PHE A 132 7.38 -27.54 13.68
CA PHE A 132 8.40 -26.53 13.42
C PHE A 132 9.80 -27.06 13.82
N LEU A 133 10.75 -27.15 12.92
CA LEU A 133 12.21 -27.11 13.13
C LEU A 133 13.03 -27.69 11.97
N LYS A 134 13.60 -26.83 11.12
CA LYS A 134 14.91 -27.02 10.43
C LYS A 134 15.22 -25.81 9.56
N LEU A 135 15.85 -24.81 10.14
CA LEU A 135 15.84 -23.41 9.65
C LEU A 135 17.15 -22.86 9.09
N ILE A 136 18.28 -23.50 9.21
CA ILE A 136 19.58 -22.79 9.11
C ILE A 136 20.30 -22.93 7.75
N GLY A 137 19.93 -23.88 6.91
CA GLY A 137 20.69 -24.16 5.66
C GLY A 137 20.37 -23.30 4.43
N LEU A 138 19.34 -22.46 4.48
CA LEU A 138 18.81 -21.75 3.29
C LEU A 138 19.16 -20.26 3.19
N GLY A 139 19.67 -19.66 4.23
CA GLY A 139 20.05 -18.26 4.19
C GLY A 139 21.09 -17.94 3.11
N ALA A 140 22.07 -18.81 2.94
CA ALA A 140 23.14 -18.59 1.96
C ALA A 140 22.66 -18.75 0.50
N ALA A 141 21.86 -19.77 0.19
CA ALA A 141 21.34 -20.00 -1.17
C ALA A 141 20.29 -18.93 -1.55
N GLY A 142 19.48 -18.45 -0.57
CA GLY A 142 18.56 -17.35 -0.76
C GLY A 142 19.28 -16.02 -1.05
N LEU A 143 20.40 -15.74 -0.36
CA LEU A 143 21.20 -14.54 -0.59
C LEU A 143 21.84 -14.50 -1.98
N VAL A 144 22.40 -15.62 -2.46
CA VAL A 144 22.97 -15.70 -3.80
C VAL A 144 21.88 -15.58 -4.88
N GLY A 145 20.75 -16.26 -4.71
CA GLY A 145 19.62 -16.16 -5.63
C GLY A 145 19.01 -14.75 -5.65
N TRP A 146 18.91 -14.12 -4.49
CA TRP A 146 18.48 -12.73 -4.38
C TRP A 146 19.43 -11.76 -5.11
N TRP A 147 20.76 -11.90 -4.88
CA TRP A 147 21.74 -11.03 -5.54
C TRP A 147 21.67 -11.14 -7.08
N ALA A 148 21.58 -12.36 -7.61
CA ALA A 148 21.47 -12.59 -9.06
C ALA A 148 20.14 -12.03 -9.62
N ALA A 149 19.02 -12.29 -8.94
CA ALA A 149 17.71 -11.82 -9.36
C ALA A 149 17.58 -10.30 -9.24
N GLU A 150 18.18 -9.70 -8.20
CA GLU A 150 18.23 -8.25 -8.01
C GLU A 150 19.05 -7.56 -9.10
N THR A 151 20.20 -8.14 -9.47
CA THR A 151 21.02 -7.63 -10.57
C THR A 151 20.25 -7.65 -11.89
N LEU A 152 19.53 -8.76 -12.17
CA LEU A 152 18.68 -8.88 -13.36
C LEU A 152 17.49 -7.91 -13.33
N SER A 153 16.86 -7.72 -12.16
CA SER A 153 15.77 -6.76 -11.98
C SER A 153 16.24 -5.33 -12.24
N ARG A 154 17.40 -4.94 -11.69
CA ARG A 154 17.98 -3.60 -11.90
C ARG A 154 18.34 -3.37 -13.37
N SER A 155 18.84 -4.35 -14.08
CA SER A 155 19.16 -4.23 -15.51
C SER A 155 17.92 -4.04 -16.39
N ARG A 156 16.75 -4.58 -15.97
CA ARG A 156 15.49 -4.45 -16.73
C ARG A 156 14.72 -3.17 -16.43
N VAL A 157 14.80 -2.66 -15.20
CA VAL A 157 14.06 -1.45 -14.78
C VAL A 157 14.78 -0.16 -15.17
N GLY A 158 16.04 -0.27 -15.65
CA GLY A 158 16.92 0.87 -15.93
C GLY A 158 17.55 1.42 -14.65
N GLN A 159 18.74 2.04 -14.78
CA GLN A 159 19.46 2.67 -13.66
C GLN A 159 18.78 3.96 -13.17
N GLU A 160 17.79 4.47 -13.88
CA GLU A 160 17.15 5.77 -13.65
C GLU A 160 16.03 5.76 -12.61
N ALA A 161 15.58 4.60 -12.14
CA ALA A 161 14.58 4.59 -11.08
C ALA A 161 15.22 4.93 -9.74
N ALA A 162 15.19 6.20 -9.38
CA ALA A 162 15.68 6.65 -8.08
C ALA A 162 14.96 5.92 -6.94
N TRP A 163 15.73 5.41 -5.99
CA TRP A 163 15.22 4.73 -4.82
C TRP A 163 15.24 5.67 -3.62
N ARG A 164 14.16 5.64 -2.85
CA ARG A 164 14.14 6.28 -1.54
C ARG A 164 14.65 5.33 -0.46
N PHE A 165 15.03 5.90 0.70
CA PHE A 165 15.40 5.14 1.89
C PHE A 165 14.29 4.18 2.37
N THR A 166 13.04 4.39 1.95
CA THR A 166 11.88 3.54 2.22
C THR A 166 11.81 2.30 1.33
N GLY A 167 12.72 2.16 0.36
CA GLY A 167 12.66 1.11 -0.67
C GLY A 167 11.67 1.41 -1.79
N SER A 168 10.99 2.56 -1.77
CA SER A 168 10.06 2.96 -2.83
C SER A 168 10.81 3.42 -4.07
N ARG A 169 10.26 3.09 -5.25
CA ARG A 169 10.78 3.50 -6.56
C ARG A 169 10.02 4.71 -7.08
N GLU A 170 10.74 5.58 -7.80
CA GLU A 170 10.12 6.71 -8.47
C GLU A 170 9.09 6.26 -9.51
N GLN A 171 7.92 6.95 -9.54
CA GLN A 171 6.90 6.75 -10.57
C GLN A 171 6.13 8.04 -10.83
N GLY A 172 6.24 8.55 -12.04
CA GLY A 172 5.44 9.66 -12.56
C GLY A 172 5.65 10.99 -11.83
N SER A 173 6.86 11.26 -11.31
CA SER A 173 7.18 12.55 -10.70
C SER A 173 7.06 13.69 -11.72
N PHE A 174 6.48 14.80 -11.28
CA PHE A 174 6.24 16.00 -12.09
C PHE A 174 5.38 15.78 -13.35
N ALA A 175 4.62 14.68 -13.38
CA ALA A 175 3.76 14.32 -14.50
C ALA A 175 2.26 14.49 -14.20
N GLY A 176 1.89 15.39 -13.29
CA GLY A 176 0.49 15.63 -12.93
C GLY A 176 -0.19 14.36 -12.41
N ASN A 177 -1.37 14.05 -12.91
CA ASN A 177 -2.15 12.86 -12.51
C ASN A 177 -1.59 11.51 -13.03
N GLN A 178 -0.34 11.45 -13.53
CA GLN A 178 0.25 10.22 -14.08
C GLN A 178 0.90 9.30 -13.04
N PHE A 179 0.94 9.67 -11.76
CA PHE A 179 1.47 8.79 -10.73
C PHE A 179 0.46 7.67 -10.37
N PRO A 180 0.92 6.54 -9.78
CA PRO A 180 0.06 5.39 -9.55
C PRO A 180 -1.12 5.68 -8.63
N ILE A 181 -2.28 5.11 -8.98
CA ILE A 181 -3.47 5.12 -8.13
C ILE A 181 -3.36 3.96 -7.14
N THR A 182 -3.52 4.28 -5.85
CA THR A 182 -3.58 3.28 -4.79
C THR A 182 -4.70 3.65 -3.83
N ASN A 183 -5.61 2.71 -3.62
CA ASN A 183 -6.71 2.84 -2.66
C ASN A 183 -6.58 1.75 -1.59
N SER A 184 -7.03 2.05 -0.38
CA SER A 184 -7.21 1.03 0.65
C SER A 184 -8.28 0.03 0.21
N ALA A 185 -8.21 -1.21 0.73
CA ALA A 185 -9.22 -2.22 0.41
C ALA A 185 -10.61 -1.72 0.81
N GLY A 186 -11.52 -1.72 -0.14
CA GLY A 186 -12.89 -1.21 0.06
C GLY A 186 -13.02 0.32 0.03
N GLU A 187 -11.93 1.07 -0.11
CA GLU A 187 -11.97 2.51 -0.28
C GLU A 187 -12.22 2.86 -1.75
N GLY A 188 -13.47 3.13 -2.08
CA GLY A 188 -13.87 3.61 -3.40
C GLY A 188 -14.97 4.64 -3.24
N ALA A 189 -14.67 5.92 -3.41
CA ALA A 189 -15.70 6.93 -3.49
C ALA A 189 -16.42 6.86 -4.84
N ASN A 190 -17.73 6.98 -4.83
CA ASN A 190 -18.46 7.38 -6.03
C ASN A 190 -17.93 8.75 -6.48
N ARG A 191 -18.08 9.07 -7.77
CA ARG A 191 -17.72 10.41 -8.24
C ARG A 191 -18.44 11.45 -7.42
N ILE A 192 -17.64 12.36 -6.82
CA ILE A 192 -18.16 13.42 -5.97
C ILE A 192 -18.64 14.57 -6.85
N ASP A 193 -19.91 14.94 -6.66
CA ASP A 193 -20.49 16.13 -7.29
C ASP A 193 -20.10 17.36 -6.47
N THR A 194 -19.30 18.22 -7.07
CA THR A 194 -18.85 19.46 -6.43
C THR A 194 -19.96 20.50 -6.20
N ALA A 195 -21.11 20.35 -6.85
CA ALA A 195 -22.26 21.21 -6.56
C ALA A 195 -22.87 20.95 -5.18
N THR A 196 -22.72 19.71 -4.68
CA THR A 196 -23.23 19.29 -3.37
C THR A 196 -22.15 19.04 -2.33
N TRP A 197 -20.89 18.96 -2.76
CA TRP A 197 -19.77 18.71 -1.87
C TRP A 197 -19.43 19.94 -1.02
N HIS A 198 -19.10 19.70 0.23
CA HIS A 198 -18.67 20.72 1.19
C HIS A 198 -17.48 20.22 1.99
N LEU A 199 -16.62 21.15 2.40
CA LEU A 199 -15.61 20.93 3.43
C LEU A 199 -16.10 21.56 4.72
N THR A 200 -16.27 20.77 5.76
CA THR A 200 -16.67 21.24 7.09
C THR A 200 -15.48 21.23 8.03
N LEU A 201 -15.26 22.35 8.74
CA LEU A 201 -14.29 22.49 9.82
C LEU A 201 -15.01 22.85 11.12
N HIS A 202 -14.87 21.99 12.13
CA HIS A 202 -15.56 22.11 13.41
C HIS A 202 -14.71 21.60 14.59
N GLY A 203 -15.34 21.45 15.78
CA GLY A 203 -14.69 20.99 17.01
C GLY A 203 -14.12 22.15 17.83
N ALA A 204 -12.89 22.04 18.34
CA ALA A 204 -12.25 23.05 19.20
C ALA A 204 -11.79 24.30 18.42
N VAL A 205 -12.72 24.95 17.74
CA VAL A 205 -12.56 26.23 17.02
C VAL A 205 -13.56 27.26 17.55
N LYS A 206 -13.25 28.55 17.38
CA LYS A 206 -14.14 29.66 17.81
C LYS A 206 -15.36 29.78 16.92
N SER A 207 -15.19 29.55 15.61
CA SER A 207 -16.23 29.73 14.60
C SER A 207 -16.17 28.53 13.63
N PRO A 208 -16.97 27.49 13.83
CA PRO A 208 -17.08 26.39 12.84
C PRO A 208 -17.47 26.97 11.48
N ARG A 209 -16.92 26.36 10.41
CA ARG A 209 -17.14 26.82 9.04
C ARG A 209 -17.37 25.67 8.10
N THR A 210 -18.12 25.95 7.06
CA THR A 210 -18.34 25.07 5.92
C THR A 210 -18.06 25.85 4.64
N TRP A 211 -17.31 25.25 3.74
CA TRP A 211 -17.00 25.82 2.42
C TRP A 211 -17.56 24.92 1.32
N SER A 212 -18.26 25.47 0.38
CA SER A 212 -18.52 24.85 -0.91
C SER A 212 -17.21 24.76 -1.71
N TYR A 213 -17.21 23.96 -2.79
CA TYR A 213 -16.04 23.87 -3.66
C TYR A 213 -15.65 25.23 -4.24
N GLN A 214 -16.64 26.04 -4.66
CA GLN A 214 -16.39 27.37 -5.24
C GLN A 214 -15.79 28.33 -4.20
N GLU A 215 -16.31 28.35 -2.98
CA GLU A 215 -15.77 29.17 -1.90
C GLU A 215 -14.33 28.75 -1.55
N LEU A 216 -14.04 27.43 -1.48
CA LEU A 216 -12.69 26.93 -1.26
C LEU A 216 -11.73 27.38 -2.37
N MET A 217 -12.16 27.32 -3.63
CA MET A 217 -11.38 27.76 -4.79
C MET A 217 -11.15 29.27 -4.84
N SER A 218 -11.95 30.07 -4.15
CA SER A 218 -11.78 31.53 -4.04
C SER A 218 -10.77 31.95 -2.97
N LEU A 219 -10.35 31.01 -2.08
CA LEU A 219 -9.35 31.31 -1.06
C LEU A 219 -7.95 31.44 -1.67
N PRO A 220 -7.02 32.11 -0.98
CA PRO A 220 -5.63 32.18 -1.43
C PRO A 220 -5.04 30.79 -1.69
N SER A 221 -4.49 30.62 -2.88
CA SER A 221 -3.87 29.37 -3.29
C SER A 221 -2.37 29.40 -3.05
N SER A 222 -1.81 28.30 -2.59
CA SER A 222 -0.38 28.09 -2.38
C SER A 222 0.09 26.85 -3.14
N GLU A 223 1.34 26.86 -3.54
CA GLU A 223 2.00 25.71 -4.16
C GLU A 223 3.03 25.10 -3.23
N ARG A 224 3.15 23.79 -3.30
CA ARG A 224 4.15 23.04 -2.54
C ARG A 224 4.63 21.84 -3.34
N THR A 225 5.93 21.75 -3.54
CA THR A 225 6.56 20.52 -4.01
C THR A 225 6.65 19.53 -2.86
N ALA A 226 5.98 18.40 -2.99
CA ALA A 226 5.99 17.36 -1.97
C ALA A 226 5.98 15.98 -2.59
N THR A 227 6.64 15.03 -1.91
CA THR A 227 6.75 13.64 -2.34
C THR A 227 5.75 12.78 -1.59
N ILE A 228 4.79 12.23 -2.32
CA ILE A 228 3.97 11.13 -1.82
C ILE A 228 4.79 9.83 -1.90
N ASP A 229 5.00 9.21 -0.76
CA ASP A 229 5.72 7.93 -0.64
C ASP A 229 4.74 6.86 -0.19
N CYS A 230 4.29 6.05 -1.14
CA CYS A 230 3.30 5.01 -0.90
C CYS A 230 3.91 3.82 -0.16
N THR A 231 3.17 3.26 0.80
CA THR A 231 3.56 2.04 1.51
C THR A 231 3.66 0.81 0.58
N LEU A 232 3.16 0.92 -0.64
CA LEU A 232 3.15 -0.14 -1.65
C LEU A 232 4.34 -0.07 -2.62
N GLY A 233 5.40 0.64 -2.24
CA GLY A 233 6.71 0.54 -2.89
C GLY A 233 6.94 1.51 -4.06
N TRP A 234 6.16 2.57 -4.19
CA TRP A 234 6.39 3.64 -5.13
C TRP A 234 6.39 5.01 -4.44
N TYR A 235 7.06 5.98 -5.02
CA TYR A 235 6.92 7.38 -4.65
C TYR A 235 6.80 8.27 -5.88
N SER A 236 6.22 9.44 -5.69
CA SER A 236 6.10 10.45 -6.72
C SER A 236 6.27 11.84 -6.11
N THR A 237 7.11 12.65 -6.70
CA THR A 237 7.29 14.07 -6.33
C THR A 237 6.45 14.91 -7.26
N GLN A 238 5.57 15.72 -6.72
CA GLN A 238 4.64 16.55 -7.49
C GLN A 238 4.65 17.98 -6.97
N VAL A 239 4.28 18.91 -7.82
CA VAL A 239 3.86 20.25 -7.42
C VAL A 239 2.37 20.19 -7.09
N TRP A 240 2.03 20.37 -5.83
CA TRP A 240 0.66 20.38 -5.35
C TRP A 240 0.20 21.83 -5.17
N ARG A 241 -1.03 22.13 -5.59
CA ARG A 241 -1.61 23.46 -5.44
C ARG A 241 -2.97 23.37 -4.76
N GLY A 242 -3.20 24.27 -3.80
CA GLY A 242 -4.43 24.33 -3.02
C GLY A 242 -4.35 25.33 -1.89
N VAL A 243 -5.17 25.16 -0.87
CA VAL A 243 -5.27 26.08 0.28
C VAL A 243 -4.42 25.57 1.43
N LEU A 244 -3.66 26.45 2.08
CA LEU A 244 -2.95 26.07 3.31
C LEU A 244 -3.97 25.83 4.43
N PHE A 245 -3.78 24.77 5.18
CA PHE A 245 -4.67 24.47 6.31
C PHE A 245 -4.61 25.57 7.38
N THR A 246 -3.47 26.22 7.56
CA THR A 246 -3.30 27.37 8.46
C THR A 246 -4.22 28.53 8.13
N ASP A 247 -4.55 28.74 6.85
CA ASP A 247 -5.44 29.81 6.43
C ASP A 247 -6.89 29.50 6.82
N LEU A 248 -7.33 28.23 6.70
CA LEU A 248 -8.63 27.81 7.20
C LEU A 248 -8.71 27.92 8.72
N LEU A 249 -7.65 27.54 9.43
CA LEU A 249 -7.57 27.69 10.88
C LEU A 249 -7.62 29.18 11.32
N ALA A 250 -6.97 30.07 10.57
CA ALA A 250 -7.02 31.50 10.84
C ALA A 250 -8.46 32.04 10.70
N LEU A 251 -9.21 31.58 9.71
CA LEU A 251 -10.62 31.95 9.49
C LEU A 251 -11.57 31.40 10.57
N ALA A 252 -11.29 30.19 11.07
CA ALA A 252 -12.13 29.56 12.10
C ALA A 252 -11.73 29.95 13.53
N GLY A 253 -10.46 30.32 13.74
CA GLY A 253 -9.86 30.60 15.04
C GLY A 253 -9.74 29.35 15.92
N LEU A 254 -8.53 29.01 16.35
CA LEU A 254 -8.33 27.89 17.27
C LEU A 254 -8.81 28.24 18.68
N SER A 255 -9.42 27.27 19.35
CA SER A 255 -9.62 27.28 20.79
C SER A 255 -8.29 27.06 21.52
N SER A 256 -8.15 27.57 22.74
CA SER A 256 -7.01 27.29 23.60
C SER A 256 -6.91 25.80 24.01
N GLN A 257 -7.99 25.06 23.86
CA GLN A 257 -8.07 23.64 24.17
C GLN A 257 -7.75 22.74 22.97
N ALA A 258 -7.46 23.31 21.78
CA ALA A 258 -7.16 22.54 20.58
C ALA A 258 -5.86 21.76 20.75
N GLY A 259 -5.89 20.44 20.50
CA GLY A 259 -4.74 19.55 20.66
C GLY A 259 -4.37 18.77 19.42
N MET A 260 -5.34 18.23 18.71
CA MET A 260 -5.15 17.38 17.54
C MET A 260 -6.14 17.72 16.43
N ILE A 261 -5.86 17.25 15.23
CA ILE A 261 -6.73 17.42 14.05
C ILE A 261 -7.09 16.04 13.51
N ARG A 262 -8.37 15.80 13.32
CA ARG A 262 -8.88 14.65 12.58
C ARG A 262 -9.28 15.09 11.18
N LEU A 263 -8.74 14.43 10.18
CA LEU A 263 -9.12 14.60 8.78
C LEU A 263 -9.96 13.39 8.35
N GLN A 264 -11.13 13.62 7.77
CA GLN A 264 -12.02 12.56 7.33
C GLN A 264 -12.44 12.74 5.88
N ALA A 265 -12.31 11.67 5.12
CA ALA A 265 -12.79 11.55 3.75
C ALA A 265 -14.30 11.37 3.69
N ALA A 266 -14.91 11.69 2.55
CA ALA A 266 -16.31 11.38 2.27
C ALA A 266 -16.63 9.87 2.32
N THR A 267 -15.60 9.00 2.24
CA THR A 267 -15.71 7.54 2.41
C THR A 267 -15.75 7.08 3.87
N GLY A 268 -15.53 7.99 4.83
CA GLY A 268 -15.38 7.69 6.26
C GLY A 268 -13.94 7.35 6.68
N TYR A 269 -13.00 7.22 5.72
CA TYR A 269 -11.59 7.04 6.04
C TYR A 269 -11.05 8.25 6.78
N ALA A 270 -10.36 8.07 7.91
CA ALA A 270 -9.90 9.17 8.73
C ALA A 270 -8.54 8.93 9.36
N HIS A 271 -7.79 10.02 9.58
CA HIS A 271 -6.56 10.04 10.36
C HIS A 271 -6.49 11.22 11.30
N ILE A 272 -5.74 11.03 12.39
CA ILE A 272 -5.50 12.05 13.41
C ILE A 272 -4.04 12.49 13.35
N PHE A 273 -3.84 13.81 13.45
CA PHE A 273 -2.54 14.49 13.38
C PHE A 273 -2.39 15.44 14.56
N THR A 274 -1.15 15.70 14.95
CA THR A 274 -0.85 16.77 15.89
C THR A 274 -1.06 18.15 15.22
N LEU A 275 -1.29 19.18 16.01
CA LEU A 275 -1.35 20.55 15.49
C LEU A 275 -0.04 20.99 14.80
N ALA A 276 1.10 20.46 15.24
CA ALA A 276 2.38 20.73 14.60
C ALA A 276 2.45 20.17 13.17
N GLU A 277 2.02 18.93 12.98
CA GLU A 277 1.93 18.30 11.65
C GLU A 277 0.89 18.99 10.77
N ALA A 278 -0.21 19.40 11.34
CA ALA A 278 -1.28 20.07 10.62
C ALA A 278 -0.86 21.45 10.06
N ARG A 279 0.14 22.11 10.64
CA ARG A 279 0.69 23.37 10.10
C ARG A 279 1.41 23.18 8.76
N GLU A 280 1.89 21.98 8.48
CA GLU A 280 2.52 21.64 7.20
C GLU A 280 1.54 21.16 6.14
N LEU A 281 0.26 21.13 6.45
CA LEU A 281 -0.75 20.53 5.63
C LEU A 281 -1.19 21.48 4.51
N LEU A 282 -1.15 21.01 3.27
CA LEU A 282 -1.78 21.64 2.12
C LEU A 282 -3.03 20.86 1.73
N LEU A 283 -4.14 21.54 1.59
CA LEU A 283 -5.39 20.99 1.08
C LEU A 283 -5.40 21.17 -0.44
N ALA A 284 -4.89 20.15 -1.14
CA ALA A 284 -4.67 20.23 -2.57
C ALA A 284 -5.94 19.98 -3.38
N THR A 285 -6.15 20.84 -4.34
CA THR A 285 -7.19 20.74 -5.40
C THR A 285 -6.58 20.38 -6.75
N HIS A 286 -5.27 20.63 -6.92
CA HIS A 286 -4.53 20.40 -8.17
C HIS A 286 -3.22 19.67 -7.91
N VAL A 287 -2.75 18.99 -8.95
CA VAL A 287 -1.42 18.41 -9.06
C VAL A 287 -0.79 18.83 -10.40
N GLY A 288 0.35 19.49 -10.36
CA GLY A 288 0.83 20.26 -11.51
C GLY A 288 -0.20 21.32 -11.89
N ASP A 289 -0.42 21.49 -13.18
CA ASP A 289 -1.38 22.47 -13.72
C ASP A 289 -2.82 21.94 -13.85
N GLU A 290 -3.04 20.67 -13.47
CA GLU A 290 -4.32 19.98 -13.65
C GLU A 290 -5.09 19.87 -12.33
N PRO A 291 -6.44 19.97 -12.31
CA PRO A 291 -7.23 19.52 -11.18
C PRO A 291 -6.89 18.06 -10.87
N LEU A 292 -6.95 17.68 -9.59
CA LEU A 292 -6.84 16.28 -9.20
C LEU A 292 -7.85 15.44 -10.00
N ASP A 293 -7.44 14.26 -10.46
CA ASP A 293 -8.42 13.31 -10.92
C ASP A 293 -9.19 12.70 -9.73
N HIS A 294 -10.29 12.05 -10.03
CA HIS A 294 -11.13 11.46 -9.00
C HIS A 294 -10.35 10.50 -8.09
N TRP A 295 -9.52 9.63 -8.70
CA TRP A 295 -8.80 8.59 -7.96
C TRP A 295 -7.59 9.12 -7.18
N HIS A 296 -7.12 10.30 -7.55
CA HIS A 296 -6.09 11.02 -6.79
C HIS A 296 -6.68 11.89 -5.66
N GLY A 297 -8.01 11.92 -5.52
CA GLY A 297 -8.69 12.51 -4.37
C GLY A 297 -9.48 13.78 -4.68
N TYR A 298 -9.85 14.04 -5.97
CA TYR A 298 -10.76 15.14 -6.30
C TYR A 298 -12.06 15.05 -5.48
N PRO A 299 -12.60 16.16 -4.94
CA PRO A 299 -12.21 17.54 -5.17
C PRO A 299 -11.08 18.06 -4.26
N LEU A 300 -10.78 17.36 -3.16
CA LEU A 300 -9.82 17.83 -2.16
C LEU A 300 -9.02 16.68 -1.55
N ARG A 301 -7.70 16.87 -1.49
CA ARG A 301 -6.78 15.92 -0.89
C ARG A 301 -5.89 16.58 0.16
N ALA A 302 -5.65 15.90 1.27
CA ALA A 302 -4.65 16.31 2.24
C ALA A 302 -3.24 15.90 1.78
N VAL A 303 -2.33 16.87 1.67
CA VAL A 303 -0.92 16.68 1.37
C VAL A 303 -0.10 16.94 2.62
N ILE A 304 0.57 15.91 3.13
CA ILE A 304 1.29 15.94 4.42
C ILE A 304 2.73 15.45 4.19
N PRO A 305 3.69 16.34 3.88
CA PRO A 305 5.04 15.96 3.47
C PRO A 305 5.80 15.10 4.48
N SER A 306 5.54 15.28 5.78
CA SER A 306 6.16 14.53 6.89
C SER A 306 5.63 13.10 7.05
N ARG A 307 4.57 12.72 6.34
CA ARG A 307 3.92 11.43 6.45
C ARG A 307 3.92 10.65 5.14
N ARG A 308 3.85 9.33 5.23
CA ARG A 308 3.71 8.46 4.06
C ARG A 308 2.31 8.59 3.43
N GLY A 309 2.19 8.19 2.16
CA GLY A 309 0.98 8.33 1.36
C GLY A 309 -0.29 7.73 1.97
N TRP A 310 -0.16 6.72 2.85
CA TRP A 310 -1.27 6.19 3.64
C TRP A 310 -2.00 7.26 4.45
N PHE A 311 -1.30 8.27 4.96
CA PHE A 311 -1.85 9.35 5.76
C PHE A 311 -2.40 10.52 4.93
N TRP A 312 -2.21 10.51 3.62
CA TRP A 312 -2.67 11.55 2.73
C TRP A 312 -4.13 11.31 2.34
N VAL A 313 -5.05 11.80 3.17
CA VAL A 313 -6.50 11.58 3.03
C VAL A 313 -7.00 12.13 1.70
N LYS A 314 -7.61 11.26 0.88
CA LYS A 314 -8.30 11.59 -0.37
C LYS A 314 -9.77 11.91 -0.11
N TRP A 315 -10.40 12.63 -1.03
CA TRP A 315 -11.83 12.98 -0.93
C TRP A 315 -12.18 13.62 0.41
N LEU A 316 -11.31 14.50 0.90
CA LEU A 316 -11.47 15.15 2.18
C LEU A 316 -12.77 15.95 2.22
N SER A 317 -13.59 15.75 3.23
CA SER A 317 -14.88 16.44 3.42
C SER A 317 -15.06 17.01 4.81
N GLU A 318 -14.28 16.54 5.80
CA GLU A 318 -14.45 16.95 7.18
C GLU A 318 -13.12 17.13 7.89
N ILE A 319 -13.01 18.17 8.67
CA ILE A 319 -11.88 18.51 9.54
C ILE A 319 -12.42 18.77 10.93
N GLU A 320 -12.05 17.94 11.87
CA GLU A 320 -12.42 18.09 13.28
C GLU A 320 -11.19 18.47 14.11
N VAL A 321 -11.28 19.60 14.82
CA VAL A 321 -10.26 20.00 15.79
C VAL A 321 -10.61 19.38 17.13
N LEU A 322 -9.78 18.47 17.61
CA LEU A 322 -9.96 17.73 18.86
C LEU A 322 -9.36 18.51 20.03
N ILE A 323 -9.96 18.35 21.21
CA ILE A 323 -9.43 18.91 22.47
C ILE A 323 -8.19 18.12 22.90
N HIS A 324 -7.27 18.81 23.55
CA HIS A 324 -6.15 18.17 24.23
C HIS A 324 -6.69 17.30 25.38
N GLN A 325 -6.46 16.00 25.32
CA GLN A 325 -6.72 15.09 26.45
C GLN A 325 -5.62 15.19 27.49
#